data_d1ac4416aac050bfd23f7ab09e08dea1
#
_entry.id   d1ac4416aac050bfd23f7ab09e08dea1
#
_cell.length_a   1.000
_cell.length_b   1.000
_cell.length_c   1.000
_cell.angle_alpha   90.00
_cell.angle_beta   90.00
_cell.angle_gamma   90.00
#
_symmetry.space_group_name_H-M   'P 1'
#
loop_
_entity.id
_entity.type
_entity.pdbx_description
1 polymer ?
#
loop_
_entity_poly.entity_id
_entity_poly.type
_entity_poly.pdbx_seq_one_letter_code
_entity_poly.pdbx_strand_id
1 'polypeptide(L)'
;ERAFRRGRPLRRCRNGQSVLQCAARTALWAVPDLDRRRLTVFLSAFQSVLPLTERELSLLVPALTWALLCQLRGLCGDLAALQEEQTGPAPFESVFAGLRALSDGDWGALLESESRVEAVLRQDPAGCYGAMEDATRRRYRGQVCRLARKSGMGEEETARQAARTLERTWPETFVAQPVGKLLDQKDLEIFSESV
;
A
#
# COMPACT_ATOMS: atom_id res chain seq x y z
N GLU A 1 7.85 -6.26 13.54
CA GLU A 1 8.51 -5.06 14.05
C GLU A 1 9.66 -4.59 13.14
N ARG A 2 10.55 -5.49 12.66
CA ARG A 2 11.68 -5.14 11.78
C ARG A 2 11.26 -4.49 10.46
N ALA A 3 10.15 -4.90 9.86
CA ALA A 3 9.63 -4.32 8.61
C ALA A 3 9.24 -2.84 8.77
N PHE A 4 8.77 -2.44 9.97
CA PHE A 4 8.38 -1.07 10.27
C PHE A 4 9.56 -0.15 10.62
N ARG A 5 10.69 -0.72 11.07
CA ARG A 5 11.89 0.05 11.48
C ARG A 5 12.81 0.43 10.32
N ARG A 6 12.74 -0.27 9.17
CA ARG A 6 13.57 0.03 8.01
C ARG A 6 12.97 1.18 7.18
N GLY A 7 13.50 2.38 7.32
CA GLY A 7 13.14 3.55 6.51
C GLY A 7 12.66 4.74 7.34
N ARG A 8 12.22 5.81 6.64
CA ARG A 8 11.67 7.02 7.29
C ARG A 8 10.46 6.69 8.16
N PRO A 9 10.21 7.45 9.24
CA PRO A 9 9.04 7.24 10.08
C PRO A 9 7.75 7.37 9.25
N LEU A 10 6.77 6.52 9.56
CA LEU A 10 5.43 6.61 8.97
C LEU A 10 4.75 7.89 9.44
N ARG A 11 3.86 8.43 8.59
CA ARG A 11 3.06 9.60 8.94
C ARG A 11 2.25 9.33 10.21
N ARG A 12 2.08 10.35 11.03
CA ARG A 12 1.33 10.26 12.28
C ARG A 12 0.05 11.08 12.22
N CYS A 13 -1.00 10.54 12.81
CA CYS A 13 -2.23 11.25 13.10
C CYS A 13 -2.02 12.23 14.27
N ARG A 14 -2.97 13.15 14.46
CA ARG A 14 -2.93 14.12 15.59
C ARG A 14 -2.84 13.45 16.97
N ASN A 15 -3.37 12.24 17.10
CA ASN A 15 -3.30 11.44 18.33
C ASN A 15 -1.96 10.70 18.53
N GLY A 16 -0.95 10.95 17.69
CA GLY A 16 0.37 10.33 17.78
C GLY A 16 0.48 8.92 17.19
N GLN A 17 -0.62 8.26 16.83
CA GLN A 17 -0.61 6.96 16.15
C GLN A 17 -0.16 7.12 14.70
N SER A 18 0.46 6.11 14.11
CA SER A 18 0.73 6.15 12.67
C SER A 18 -0.57 5.98 11.88
N VAL A 19 -0.64 6.66 10.72
CA VAL A 19 -1.78 6.54 9.79
C VAL A 19 -2.04 5.08 9.44
N LEU A 20 -0.99 4.31 9.21
CA LEU A 20 -1.06 2.88 8.91
C LEU A 20 -1.66 2.06 10.06
N GLN A 21 -1.26 2.32 11.31
CA GLN A 21 -1.86 1.65 12.48
C GLN A 21 -3.33 2.01 12.63
N CYS A 22 -3.69 3.26 12.40
CA CYS A 22 -5.08 3.70 12.40
C CYS A 22 -5.87 2.94 11.33
N ALA A 23 -5.38 2.89 10.10
CA ALA A 23 -6.02 2.16 9.00
C ALA A 23 -6.20 0.67 9.32
N ALA A 24 -5.15 0.00 9.80
CA ALA A 24 -5.21 -1.43 10.12
C ALA A 24 -6.21 -1.75 11.24
N ARG A 25 -6.20 -0.97 12.32
CA ARG A 25 -7.13 -1.19 13.46
C ARG A 25 -8.57 -0.93 13.06
N THR A 26 -8.82 0.14 12.30
CA THR A 26 -10.17 0.49 11.85
C THR A 26 -10.66 -0.52 10.81
N ALA A 27 -9.77 -1.04 9.96
CA ALA A 27 -10.11 -2.10 9.01
C ALA A 27 -10.57 -3.38 9.72
N LEU A 28 -9.84 -3.83 10.74
CA LEU A 28 -10.22 -5.01 11.54
C LEU A 28 -11.51 -4.82 12.32
N TRP A 29 -11.79 -3.58 12.75
CA TRP A 29 -13.08 -3.28 13.39
C TRP A 29 -14.23 -3.29 12.38
N ALA A 30 -14.05 -2.71 11.20
CA ALA A 30 -15.08 -2.60 10.17
C ALA A 30 -15.29 -3.91 9.38
N VAL A 31 -14.22 -4.69 9.21
CA VAL A 31 -14.18 -5.93 8.40
C VAL A 31 -13.43 -7.02 9.18
N PRO A 32 -14.02 -7.55 10.28
CA PRO A 32 -13.33 -8.50 11.15
C PRO A 32 -13.01 -9.84 10.46
N ASP A 33 -13.79 -10.21 9.46
CA ASP A 33 -13.62 -11.42 8.64
C ASP A 33 -12.59 -11.23 7.50
N LEU A 34 -12.06 -10.02 7.32
CA LEU A 34 -11.15 -9.66 6.25
C LEU A 34 -11.65 -10.04 4.85
N ASP A 35 -12.98 -10.01 4.65
CA ASP A 35 -13.56 -10.20 3.32
C ASP A 35 -12.98 -9.18 2.34
N ARG A 36 -12.48 -9.67 1.20
CA ARG A 36 -11.75 -8.87 0.23
C ARG A 36 -12.58 -7.71 -0.33
N ARG A 37 -13.86 -7.95 -0.64
CA ARG A 37 -14.74 -6.92 -1.23
C ARG A 37 -15.04 -5.84 -0.19
N ARG A 38 -15.34 -6.23 1.02
CA ARG A 38 -15.62 -5.31 2.13
C ARG A 38 -14.37 -4.50 2.49
N LEU A 39 -13.19 -5.14 2.47
CA LEU A 39 -11.92 -4.45 2.72
C LEU A 39 -11.60 -3.44 1.62
N THR A 40 -11.87 -3.74 0.34
CA THR A 40 -11.75 -2.77 -0.76
C THR A 40 -12.64 -1.55 -0.52
N VAL A 41 -13.92 -1.76 -0.21
CA VAL A 41 -14.86 -0.66 0.07
C VAL A 41 -14.38 0.17 1.26
N PHE A 42 -13.93 -0.48 2.33
CA PHE A 42 -13.37 0.19 3.49
C PHE A 42 -12.14 1.04 3.12
N LEU A 43 -11.19 0.48 2.38
CA LEU A 43 -9.95 1.17 1.99
C LEU A 43 -10.23 2.37 1.09
N SER A 44 -11.11 2.23 0.12
CA SER A 44 -11.56 3.34 -0.72
C SER A 44 -12.18 4.47 0.12
N ALA A 45 -13.08 4.13 1.05
CA ALA A 45 -13.69 5.10 1.96
C ALA A 45 -12.65 5.74 2.90
N PHE A 46 -11.75 4.95 3.48
CA PHE A 46 -10.68 5.46 4.34
C PHE A 46 -9.76 6.42 3.59
N GLN A 47 -9.34 6.06 2.38
CA GLN A 47 -8.45 6.85 1.55
C GLN A 47 -9.10 8.13 1.00
N SER A 48 -10.43 8.21 0.93
CA SER A 48 -11.11 9.47 0.57
C SER A 48 -10.90 10.56 1.63
N VAL A 49 -10.71 10.16 2.90
CA VAL A 49 -10.46 11.07 4.03
C VAL A 49 -8.98 11.19 4.34
N LEU A 50 -8.28 10.07 4.37
CA LEU A 50 -6.86 9.98 4.76
C LEU A 50 -6.09 9.10 3.78
N PRO A 51 -5.56 9.69 2.68
CA PRO A 51 -4.85 8.93 1.66
C PRO A 51 -3.64 8.20 2.22
N LEU A 52 -3.49 6.92 1.87
CA LEU A 52 -2.30 6.14 2.18
C LEU A 52 -1.22 6.41 1.12
N THR A 53 0.02 6.53 1.56
CA THR A 53 1.18 6.51 0.66
C THR A 53 1.39 5.11 0.12
N GLU A 54 2.06 4.97 -1.01
CA GLU A 54 2.41 3.67 -1.60
C GLU A 54 3.15 2.77 -0.60
N ARG A 55 4.01 3.37 0.22
CA ARG A 55 4.70 2.66 1.30
C ARG A 55 3.76 2.19 2.40
N GLU A 56 2.82 3.03 2.83
CA GLU A 56 1.83 2.65 3.86
C GLU A 56 0.91 1.56 3.32
N LEU A 57 0.52 1.65 2.06
CA LEU A 57 -0.29 0.64 1.39
C LEU A 57 0.45 -0.71 1.30
N SER A 58 1.73 -0.71 0.91
CA SER A 58 2.54 -1.93 0.86
C SER A 58 2.77 -2.59 2.24
N LEU A 59 2.66 -1.82 3.30
CA LEU A 59 2.79 -2.30 4.69
C LEU A 59 1.44 -2.63 5.34
N LEU A 60 0.33 -2.52 4.62
CA LEU A 60 -1.01 -2.71 5.20
C LEU A 60 -1.21 -4.14 5.70
N VAL A 61 -0.85 -5.15 4.91
CA VAL A 61 -0.98 -6.58 5.33
C VAL A 61 -0.12 -6.89 6.55
N PRO A 62 1.18 -6.54 6.61
CA PRO A 62 1.95 -6.63 7.85
C PRO A 62 1.35 -5.87 9.04
N ALA A 63 0.71 -4.73 8.79
CA ALA A 63 0.09 -3.94 9.85
C ALA A 63 -1.19 -4.60 10.39
N LEU A 64 -2.00 -5.19 9.52
CA LEU A 64 -3.17 -6.00 9.90
C LEU A 64 -2.75 -7.23 10.71
N THR A 65 -1.74 -7.95 10.24
CA THR A 65 -1.16 -9.09 10.97
C THR A 65 -0.69 -8.67 12.36
N TRP A 66 0.05 -7.57 12.45
CA TRP A 66 0.49 -7.03 13.74
C TRP A 66 -0.67 -6.64 14.66
N ALA A 67 -1.72 -6.03 14.12
CA ALA A 67 -2.89 -5.65 14.89
C ALA A 67 -3.63 -6.88 15.45
N LEU A 68 -3.77 -7.96 14.65
CA LEU A 68 -4.33 -9.24 15.11
C LEU A 68 -3.47 -9.89 16.21
N LEU A 69 -2.15 -9.88 16.08
CA LEU A 69 -1.25 -10.37 17.12
C LEU A 69 -1.35 -9.55 18.42
N CYS A 70 -1.58 -8.24 18.32
CA CYS A 70 -1.84 -7.42 19.49
C CYS A 70 -3.17 -7.75 20.14
N GLN A 71 -4.23 -8.06 19.38
CA GLN A 71 -5.50 -8.55 19.90
C GLN A 71 -5.31 -9.89 20.60
N LEU A 72 -4.62 -10.84 19.96
CA LEU A 72 -4.31 -12.14 20.57
C LEU A 72 -3.58 -11.99 21.91
N ARG A 73 -2.59 -11.12 21.96
CA ARG A 73 -1.86 -10.82 23.21
C ARG A 73 -2.79 -10.26 24.30
N GLY A 74 -3.72 -9.38 23.91
CA GLY A 74 -4.75 -8.86 24.84
C GLY A 74 -5.60 -10.00 25.41
N LEU A 75 -6.17 -10.83 24.52
CA LEU A 75 -6.98 -11.97 24.91
C LEU A 75 -6.25 -12.95 25.85
N CYS A 76 -4.97 -13.23 25.58
CA CYS A 76 -4.14 -14.06 26.46
C CYS A 76 -3.88 -13.38 27.82
N GLY A 77 -3.72 -12.06 27.84
CA GLY A 77 -3.56 -11.30 29.08
C GLY A 77 -4.84 -11.32 29.93
N ASP A 78 -5.97 -11.15 29.28
CA ASP A 78 -7.29 -11.18 29.93
C ASP A 78 -7.60 -12.57 30.52
N LEU A 79 -7.25 -13.64 29.78
CA LEU A 79 -7.37 -15.03 30.32
C LEU A 79 -6.49 -15.26 31.54
N ALA A 80 -5.30 -14.70 31.59
CA ALA A 80 -4.40 -14.83 32.74
C ALA A 80 -4.89 -14.03 33.96
N ALA A 81 -5.67 -12.96 33.71
CA ALA A 81 -6.22 -12.09 34.76
C ALA A 81 -7.60 -12.50 35.25
N LEU A 82 -8.39 -13.17 34.41
CA LEU A 82 -9.74 -13.63 34.72
C LEU A 82 -9.74 -15.13 35.05
N GLN A 83 -10.26 -15.49 36.19
CA GLN A 83 -10.61 -16.87 36.48
C GLN A 83 -11.59 -17.37 35.41
N GLU A 84 -11.16 -18.30 34.62
CA GLU A 84 -11.73 -19.25 33.65
C GLU A 84 -13.17 -19.10 33.08
N GLU A 85 -14.07 -18.31 33.62
CA GLU A 85 -15.50 -18.44 33.31
C GLU A 85 -16.10 -17.53 32.24
N GLN A 86 -15.36 -16.51 31.68
CA GLN A 86 -16.01 -15.53 30.83
C GLN A 86 -15.44 -15.34 29.41
N THR A 87 -14.35 -15.98 29.06
CA THR A 87 -13.78 -15.84 27.71
C THR A 87 -13.92 -17.14 26.92
N GLY A 88 -15.03 -17.27 26.20
CA GLY A 88 -15.24 -18.39 25.28
C GLY A 88 -14.24 -18.44 24.14
N PRO A 89 -14.16 -19.55 23.36
CA PRO A 89 -13.20 -19.72 22.26
C PRO A 89 -13.41 -18.76 21.08
N ALA A 90 -14.60 -18.21 20.93
CA ALA A 90 -14.99 -17.39 19.77
C ALA A 90 -14.07 -16.19 19.46
N PRO A 91 -13.54 -15.40 20.42
CA PRO A 91 -12.62 -14.32 20.13
C PRO A 91 -11.28 -14.81 19.56
N PHE A 92 -10.77 -15.95 20.04
CA PHE A 92 -9.54 -16.56 19.52
C PHE A 92 -9.73 -17.10 18.11
N GLU A 93 -10.86 -17.77 17.86
CA GLU A 93 -11.20 -18.29 16.52
C GLU A 93 -11.24 -17.17 15.48
N SER A 94 -11.82 -16.04 15.82
CA SER A 94 -11.86 -14.87 14.94
C SER A 94 -10.45 -14.35 14.60
N VAL A 95 -9.56 -14.24 15.61
CA VAL A 95 -8.17 -13.79 15.38
C VAL A 95 -7.41 -14.80 14.52
N PHE A 96 -7.54 -16.10 14.79
CA PHE A 96 -6.88 -17.13 14.00
C PHE A 96 -7.42 -17.21 12.56
N ALA A 97 -8.73 -17.06 12.38
CA ALA A 97 -9.33 -16.98 11.05
C ALA A 97 -8.77 -15.78 10.27
N GLY A 98 -8.67 -14.60 10.89
CA GLY A 98 -8.06 -13.43 10.30
C GLY A 98 -6.58 -13.62 9.93
N LEU A 99 -5.79 -14.24 10.79
CA LEU A 99 -4.38 -14.56 10.50
C LEU A 99 -4.23 -15.51 9.31
N ARG A 100 -5.10 -16.53 9.21
CA ARG A 100 -5.12 -17.44 8.04
C ARG A 100 -5.51 -16.68 6.77
N ALA A 101 -6.58 -15.88 6.82
CA ALA A 101 -7.01 -15.09 5.68
C ALA A 101 -5.88 -14.18 5.16
N LEU A 102 -5.08 -13.57 6.06
CA LEU A 102 -3.94 -12.75 5.65
C LEU A 102 -2.77 -13.58 5.10
N SER A 103 -2.56 -14.80 5.59
CA SER A 103 -1.50 -15.68 5.12
C SER A 103 -1.81 -16.28 3.74
N ASP A 104 -3.05 -16.71 3.53
CA ASP A 104 -3.44 -17.47 2.35
C ASP A 104 -3.93 -16.57 1.20
N GLY A 105 -4.27 -15.31 1.51
CA GLY A 105 -4.82 -14.38 0.55
C GLY A 105 -3.77 -13.76 -0.38
N ASP A 106 -4.08 -13.68 -1.67
CA ASP A 106 -3.36 -12.81 -2.62
C ASP A 106 -3.85 -11.36 -2.48
N TRP A 107 -3.14 -10.59 -1.70
CA TRP A 107 -3.44 -9.17 -1.43
C TRP A 107 -2.83 -8.22 -2.45
N GLY A 108 -1.94 -8.71 -3.32
CA GLY A 108 -1.20 -7.89 -4.28
C GLY A 108 -2.11 -7.10 -5.19
N ALA A 109 -3.05 -7.78 -5.83
CA ALA A 109 -4.00 -7.15 -6.75
C ALA A 109 -4.95 -6.15 -6.05
N LEU A 110 -5.36 -6.44 -4.80
CA LEU A 110 -6.18 -5.51 -4.02
C LEU A 110 -5.40 -4.24 -3.69
N LEU A 111 -4.16 -4.38 -3.20
CA LEU A 111 -3.32 -3.24 -2.85
C LEU A 111 -2.97 -2.41 -4.10
N GLU A 112 -2.78 -3.05 -5.24
CA GLU A 112 -2.56 -2.38 -6.52
C GLU A 112 -3.77 -1.56 -6.95
N SER A 113 -4.99 -2.13 -6.86
CA SER A 113 -6.22 -1.41 -7.21
C SER A 113 -6.50 -0.20 -6.30
N GLU A 114 -6.03 -0.23 -5.07
CA GLU A 114 -6.17 0.86 -4.09
C GLU A 114 -5.03 1.88 -4.15
N SER A 115 -4.01 1.66 -5.00
CA SER A 115 -2.89 2.59 -5.17
C SER A 115 -3.30 3.80 -6.01
N ARG A 116 -3.21 5.00 -5.42
CA ARG A 116 -3.44 6.26 -6.14
C ARG A 116 -2.39 6.55 -7.21
N VAL A 117 -1.16 6.15 -6.96
CA VAL A 117 -0.06 6.24 -7.94
C VAL A 117 -0.36 5.36 -9.14
N GLU A 118 -0.82 4.13 -8.92
CA GLU A 118 -1.26 3.22 -9.97
C GLU A 118 -2.40 3.80 -10.79
N ALA A 119 -3.42 4.34 -10.12
CA ALA A 119 -4.59 4.94 -10.78
C ALA A 119 -4.21 6.09 -11.71
N VAL A 120 -3.22 6.91 -11.32
CA VAL A 120 -2.71 8.01 -12.15
C VAL A 120 -1.87 7.48 -13.32
N LEU A 121 -0.96 6.53 -13.06
CA LEU A 121 -0.10 5.97 -14.10
C LEU A 121 -0.88 5.19 -15.16
N ARG A 122 -2.02 4.58 -14.79
CA ARG A 122 -2.94 3.92 -15.75
C ARG A 122 -3.67 4.89 -16.68
N GLN A 123 -3.67 6.18 -16.38
CA GLN A 123 -4.22 7.22 -17.25
C GLN A 123 -3.21 7.65 -18.33
N ASP A 124 -2.10 6.93 -18.47
CA ASP A 124 -1.12 7.13 -19.54
C ASP A 124 -1.82 7.14 -20.91
N PRO A 125 -1.76 8.27 -21.66
CA PRO A 125 -2.41 8.39 -22.97
C PRO A 125 -1.87 7.39 -24.00
N ALA A 126 -0.62 6.98 -23.86
CA ALA A 126 0.02 6.01 -24.75
C ALA A 126 -0.42 4.56 -24.44
N GLY A 127 -1.08 4.31 -23.30
CA GLY A 127 -1.52 2.98 -22.88
C GLY A 127 -0.41 1.99 -22.55
N CYS A 128 0.84 2.46 -22.55
CA CYS A 128 2.02 1.61 -22.37
C CYS A 128 2.12 1.08 -20.96
N TYR A 129 1.80 1.87 -19.96
CA TYR A 129 1.88 1.47 -18.55
C TYR A 129 0.95 0.29 -18.24
N GLY A 130 -0.27 0.33 -18.76
CA GLY A 130 -1.26 -0.74 -18.56
C GLY A 130 -0.85 -2.08 -19.19
N ALA A 131 -0.04 -2.06 -20.25
CA ALA A 131 0.46 -3.24 -20.95
C ALA A 131 1.71 -3.86 -20.27
N MET A 132 2.31 -3.19 -19.29
CA MET A 132 3.50 -3.69 -18.59
C MET A 132 3.16 -4.84 -17.64
N GLU A 133 4.14 -5.73 -17.42
CA GLU A 133 4.07 -6.74 -16.38
C GLU A 133 4.00 -6.14 -14.98
N ASP A 134 3.36 -6.85 -14.04
CA ASP A 134 3.18 -6.42 -12.65
C ASP A 134 4.49 -6.05 -11.94
N ALA A 135 5.56 -6.79 -12.21
CA ALA A 135 6.89 -6.51 -11.66
C ALA A 135 7.44 -5.17 -12.14
N THR A 136 7.22 -4.86 -13.41
CA THR A 136 7.65 -3.60 -14.03
C THR A 136 6.81 -2.45 -13.50
N ARG A 137 5.48 -2.58 -13.42
CA ARG A 137 4.59 -1.55 -12.82
C ARG A 137 4.98 -1.25 -11.38
N ARG A 138 5.25 -2.28 -10.56
CA ARG A 138 5.74 -2.08 -9.18
C ARG A 138 7.06 -1.31 -9.13
N ARG A 139 7.98 -1.58 -10.04
CA ARG A 139 9.24 -0.86 -10.14
C ARG A 139 9.01 0.61 -10.49
N TYR A 140 8.12 0.90 -11.42
CA TYR A 140 7.71 2.26 -11.80
C TYR A 140 7.12 3.04 -10.62
N ARG A 141 6.14 2.48 -9.93
CA ARG A 141 5.59 3.09 -8.70
C ARG A 141 6.68 3.39 -7.69
N GLY A 142 7.60 2.45 -7.50
CA GLY A 142 8.74 2.64 -6.60
C GLY A 142 9.66 3.79 -7.01
N GLN A 143 9.82 4.05 -8.31
CA GLN A 143 10.60 5.20 -8.83
C GLN A 143 9.85 6.51 -8.59
N VAL A 144 8.56 6.57 -8.93
CA VAL A 144 7.71 7.74 -8.66
C VAL A 144 7.76 8.12 -7.19
N CYS A 145 7.64 7.14 -6.28
CA CYS A 145 7.73 7.39 -4.84
C CYS A 145 9.13 7.87 -4.40
N ARG A 146 10.18 7.46 -5.09
CA ARG A 146 11.54 7.97 -4.82
C ARG A 146 11.69 9.42 -5.27
N LEU A 147 11.16 9.76 -6.43
CA LEU A 147 11.16 11.13 -6.96
C LEU A 147 10.32 12.05 -6.08
N ALA A 148 9.11 11.66 -5.73
CA ALA A 148 8.25 12.40 -4.81
C ALA A 148 8.97 12.74 -3.49
N ARG A 149 9.73 11.78 -2.96
CA ARG A 149 10.53 11.99 -1.73
C ARG A 149 11.71 12.93 -1.93
N LYS A 150 12.33 12.95 -3.10
CA LYS A 150 13.46 13.85 -3.41
C LYS A 150 12.99 15.28 -3.63
N SER A 151 11.90 15.46 -4.39
CA SER A 151 11.32 16.76 -4.71
C SER A 151 10.50 17.36 -3.57
N GLY A 152 10.09 16.56 -2.57
CA GLY A 152 9.17 17.00 -1.52
C GLY A 152 7.71 17.10 -1.97
N MET A 153 7.40 16.70 -3.20
CA MET A 153 6.04 16.69 -3.77
C MET A 153 5.23 15.48 -3.28
N GLY A 154 3.90 15.55 -3.45
CA GLY A 154 3.03 14.41 -3.23
C GLY A 154 3.25 13.29 -4.26
N GLU A 155 3.09 12.02 -3.84
CA GLU A 155 3.28 10.86 -4.73
C GLU A 155 2.35 10.91 -5.94
N GLU A 156 1.10 11.32 -5.76
CA GLU A 156 0.09 11.45 -6.81
C GLU A 156 0.44 12.55 -7.81
N GLU A 157 0.90 13.70 -7.35
CA GLU A 157 1.32 14.81 -8.22
C GLU A 157 2.57 14.45 -9.01
N THR A 158 3.54 13.82 -8.37
CA THR A 158 4.73 13.30 -9.05
C THR A 158 4.36 12.26 -10.12
N ALA A 159 3.38 11.39 -9.83
CA ALA A 159 2.87 10.43 -10.81
C ALA A 159 2.23 11.12 -12.02
N ARG A 160 1.45 12.20 -11.81
CA ARG A 160 0.86 12.98 -12.92
C ARG A 160 1.94 13.63 -13.78
N GLN A 161 2.98 14.18 -13.17
CA GLN A 161 4.09 14.75 -13.92
C GLN A 161 4.85 13.67 -14.70
N ALA A 162 5.09 12.51 -14.07
CA ALA A 162 5.71 11.37 -14.72
C ALA A 162 4.91 10.90 -15.95
N ALA A 163 3.60 10.76 -15.83
CA ALA A 163 2.72 10.37 -16.93
C ALA A 163 2.77 11.39 -18.09
N ARG A 164 2.75 12.70 -17.80
CA ARG A 164 2.87 13.76 -18.82
C ARG A 164 4.23 13.77 -19.50
N THR A 165 5.29 13.42 -18.78
CA THR A 165 6.64 13.38 -19.36
C THR A 165 6.80 12.16 -20.26
N LEU A 166 6.22 11.03 -19.90
CA LEU A 166 6.16 9.85 -20.77
C LEU A 166 5.45 10.16 -22.09
N GLU A 167 4.35 10.92 -22.07
CA GLU A 167 3.67 11.38 -23.28
C GLU A 167 4.56 12.23 -24.21
N ARG A 168 5.40 13.07 -23.64
CA ARG A 168 6.27 13.98 -24.41
C ARG A 168 7.56 13.37 -24.94
N THR A 169 8.08 12.35 -24.24
CA THR A 169 9.38 11.73 -24.54
C THR A 169 9.25 10.39 -25.27
N TRP A 170 8.02 9.92 -25.51
CA TRP A 170 7.75 8.64 -26.18
C TRP A 170 7.63 8.84 -27.71
N PRO A 171 8.72 8.72 -28.50
CA PRO A 171 8.59 8.71 -29.95
C PRO A 171 8.00 7.37 -30.38
N GLU A 172 7.21 7.38 -31.45
CA GLU A 172 6.53 6.23 -32.08
C GLU A 172 7.42 5.01 -32.39
N THR A 173 8.73 5.20 -32.35
CA THR A 173 9.75 4.17 -32.59
C THR A 173 9.91 3.14 -31.46
N PHE A 174 9.27 3.30 -30.29
CA PHE A 174 9.50 2.44 -29.12
C PHE A 174 8.57 1.23 -29.01
N VAL A 175 7.63 1.05 -29.92
CA VAL A 175 6.67 -0.08 -29.93
C VAL A 175 7.34 -1.45 -30.09
N ALA A 176 8.63 -1.53 -30.41
CA ALA A 176 9.32 -2.76 -30.76
C ALA A 176 10.45 -3.19 -29.81
N GLN A 177 10.68 -2.55 -28.67
CA GLN A 177 11.75 -2.97 -27.76
C GLN A 177 11.23 -3.61 -26.47
N PRO A 178 11.83 -4.74 -26.01
CA PRO A 178 11.44 -5.36 -24.76
C PRO A 178 11.64 -4.40 -23.59
N VAL A 179 10.60 -4.26 -22.80
CA VAL A 179 10.34 -3.28 -21.71
C VAL A 179 11.42 -3.20 -20.61
N GLY A 180 12.49 -3.98 -20.67
CA GLY A 180 13.57 -4.05 -19.70
C GLY A 180 14.55 -2.86 -19.64
N LYS A 181 14.52 -1.96 -20.64
CA LYS A 181 15.51 -0.87 -20.76
C LYS A 181 14.98 0.54 -20.43
N LEU A 182 13.77 0.68 -20.00
CA LEU A 182 12.98 1.91 -20.06
C LEU A 182 13.25 2.96 -19.01
N LEU A 183 14.08 2.72 -18.02
CA LEU A 183 14.55 3.76 -17.11
C LEU A 183 16.00 3.44 -16.74
N ASP A 184 16.90 3.74 -17.66
CA ASP A 184 18.31 3.88 -17.33
C ASP A 184 18.52 5.18 -16.53
N GLN A 185 19.60 5.22 -15.78
CA GLN A 185 19.91 6.31 -14.83
C GLN A 185 19.88 7.72 -15.48
N LYS A 186 20.09 7.80 -16.79
CA LYS A 186 20.01 9.03 -17.59
C LYS A 186 18.62 9.64 -17.74
N ASP A 187 17.58 8.81 -17.85
CA ASP A 187 16.19 9.29 -17.96
C ASP A 187 15.70 9.89 -16.63
N LEU A 188 16.30 9.41 -15.52
CA LEU A 188 16.05 9.95 -14.18
C LEU A 188 16.76 11.30 -13.95
N GLU A 189 17.88 11.56 -14.61
CA GLU A 189 18.59 12.84 -14.53
C GLU A 189 17.84 13.94 -15.30
N ILE A 190 17.29 13.64 -16.47
CA ILE A 190 16.43 14.56 -17.24
C ILE A 190 15.19 14.94 -16.43
N PHE A 191 14.65 14.01 -15.64
CA PHE A 191 13.51 14.26 -14.78
C PHE A 191 13.84 15.12 -13.57
N SER A 192 15.06 15.00 -13.04
CA SER A 192 15.49 15.78 -11.87
C SER A 192 15.88 17.23 -12.22
N GLU A 193 16.19 17.51 -13.48
CA GLU A 193 16.52 18.86 -13.98
C GLU A 193 15.28 19.65 -14.40
N SER A 194 14.12 19.00 -14.55
CA SER A 194 12.85 19.63 -14.99
C SER A 194 11.90 19.95 -13.81
N VAL A 195 12.29 19.69 -12.58
CA VAL A 195 11.56 19.95 -11.33
C VAL A 195 12.35 20.90 -10.46
#